data_34fc2f4da9ce50c9a8c9bc117606124e
#
_entry.id   34fc2f4da9ce50c9a8c9bc117606124e
#
_cell.length_a   1.000
_cell.length_b   1.000
_cell.length_c   1.000
_cell.angle_alpha   90.00
_cell.angle_beta   90.00
_cell.angle_gamma   90.00
#
_symmetry.space_group_name_H-M   'P 1'
#
loop_
_entity.id
_entity.type
_entity.pdbx_description
1 polymer ?
#
loop_
_entity_poly.entity_id
_entity_poly.type
_entity_poly.pdbx_seq_one_letter_code
_entity_poly.pdbx_strand_id
1 'polypeptide(L)'
;MSDQILVEAPGVHRVEAHTPRDPGPGEALVAVHAVGICGSDREVYQGNRPEGYVRYPLTPGHEWSGTVTAVGPGVPGTLAGRKVVGEGFRNCQVCERCHAGETTLCTAGYEETGFTRPGAMAATLTLPARLLHVLPDDADLTAAALLEPAACVAAAALKADARPGERVAVVGTGTLGMFAVQFLRAVSPAELLVVGTRDDREALARRFGATGFRLKDEELPAAFDVVIETAGSASAARTAAALVRRGGRLVLTGIPAPGADGLDPTDLVVRQLEVRTVFGAPPDAWAHTVRVFGAGLLDPLPLVTHELPLAEFSRAIELAGSGDPAVGKVLLRP
;
A
#
# COMPACT_ATOMS: atom_id res chain seq x y z
N MET A 1 -5.57 -19.70 22.96
CA MET A 1 -5.45 -20.32 21.62
C MET A 1 -5.33 -19.15 20.67
N SER A 2 -4.40 -19.18 19.76
CA SER A 2 -4.23 -18.16 18.73
C SER A 2 -5.12 -18.51 17.53
N ASP A 3 -5.72 -17.52 16.92
CA ASP A 3 -6.69 -17.71 15.83
C ASP A 3 -6.13 -17.22 14.49
N GLN A 4 -6.71 -17.71 13.39
CA GLN A 4 -6.50 -17.19 12.05
C GLN A 4 -7.83 -17.10 11.29
N ILE A 5 -7.87 -16.25 10.30
CA ILE A 5 -8.93 -16.23 9.29
C ILE A 5 -8.53 -17.17 8.15
N LEU A 6 -9.39 -18.08 7.79
CA LEU A 6 -9.25 -18.87 6.57
C LEU A 6 -10.42 -18.56 5.63
N VAL A 7 -10.12 -17.95 4.49
CA VAL A 7 -11.07 -17.80 3.38
C VAL A 7 -10.98 -19.04 2.51
N GLU A 8 -12.02 -19.87 2.54
CA GLU A 8 -12.06 -21.17 1.83
C GLU A 8 -12.42 -21.01 0.36
N ALA A 9 -13.29 -20.05 0.09
CA ALA A 9 -13.79 -19.68 -1.23
C ALA A 9 -14.37 -18.26 -1.16
N PRO A 10 -14.68 -17.62 -2.30
CA PRO A 10 -15.37 -16.34 -2.30
C PRO A 10 -16.62 -16.34 -1.41
N GLY A 11 -16.71 -15.37 -0.51
CA GLY A 11 -17.82 -15.21 0.44
C GLY A 11 -17.82 -16.20 1.62
N VAL A 12 -16.89 -17.15 1.66
CA VAL A 12 -16.87 -18.21 2.70
C VAL A 12 -15.57 -18.13 3.49
N HIS A 13 -15.69 -17.84 4.77
CA HIS A 13 -14.54 -17.85 5.69
C HIS A 13 -14.91 -18.49 7.03
N ARG A 14 -13.89 -18.86 7.78
CA ARG A 14 -14.00 -19.24 9.19
C ARG A 14 -12.87 -18.69 10.02
N VAL A 15 -13.12 -18.53 11.30
CA VAL A 15 -12.10 -18.35 12.31
C VAL A 15 -11.74 -19.72 12.83
N GLU A 16 -10.46 -20.06 12.81
CA GLU A 16 -10.01 -21.37 13.28
C GLU A 16 -8.75 -21.22 14.14
N ALA A 17 -8.48 -22.23 14.97
CA ALA A 17 -7.27 -22.27 15.75
C ALA A 17 -6.03 -22.29 14.85
N HIS A 18 -5.12 -21.36 15.07
CA HIS A 18 -3.85 -21.24 14.35
C HIS A 18 -2.75 -21.97 15.12
N THR A 19 -2.06 -22.87 14.45
CA THR A 19 -0.85 -23.52 14.97
C THR A 19 0.35 -22.94 14.27
N PRO A 20 1.22 -22.16 14.95
CA PRO A 20 2.42 -21.63 14.36
C PRO A 20 3.32 -22.76 13.85
N ARG A 21 3.88 -22.59 12.67
CA ARG A 21 4.90 -23.46 12.10
C ARG A 21 6.28 -22.91 12.47
N ASP A 22 7.18 -23.78 12.92
CA ASP A 22 8.58 -23.39 13.10
C ASP A 22 9.16 -22.86 11.77
N PRO A 23 9.95 -21.76 11.82
CA PRO A 23 10.52 -21.20 10.61
C PRO A 23 11.59 -22.15 10.02
N GLY A 24 11.46 -22.45 8.73
CA GLY A 24 12.42 -23.23 7.95
C GLY A 24 13.68 -22.43 7.62
N PRO A 25 14.64 -23.02 6.84
CA PRO A 25 15.84 -22.31 6.42
C PRO A 25 15.51 -21.00 5.70
N GLY A 26 16.15 -19.91 6.14
CA GLY A 26 15.94 -18.57 5.58
C GLY A 26 14.62 -17.87 5.96
N GLU A 27 13.78 -18.48 6.81
CA GLU A 27 12.51 -17.92 7.26
C GLU A 27 12.59 -17.32 8.66
N ALA A 28 11.63 -16.46 8.97
CA ALA A 28 11.36 -15.94 10.31
C ALA A 28 9.87 -16.13 10.66
N LEU A 29 9.59 -16.33 11.95
CA LEU A 29 8.27 -16.33 12.54
C LEU A 29 8.03 -14.99 13.21
N VAL A 30 6.94 -14.34 12.87
CA VAL A 30 6.53 -13.02 13.38
C VAL A 30 5.25 -13.17 14.17
N ALA A 31 5.22 -12.68 15.42
CA ALA A 31 3.97 -12.41 16.12
C ALA A 31 3.35 -11.15 15.52
N VAL A 32 2.18 -11.28 14.94
CA VAL A 32 1.48 -10.17 14.27
C VAL A 32 0.86 -9.26 15.31
N HIS A 33 1.07 -7.95 15.18
CA HIS A 33 0.51 -6.95 16.06
C HIS A 33 -0.79 -6.35 15.52
N ALA A 34 -0.81 -6.02 14.24
CA ALA A 34 -1.95 -5.45 13.55
C ALA A 34 -1.92 -5.77 12.07
N VAL A 35 -3.10 -5.88 11.46
CA VAL A 35 -3.27 -6.11 10.01
C VAL A 35 -4.28 -5.12 9.47
N GLY A 36 -3.89 -4.36 8.43
CA GLY A 36 -4.77 -3.44 7.72
C GLY A 36 -5.69 -4.16 6.74
N ILE A 37 -6.92 -3.68 6.63
CA ILE A 37 -7.84 -4.09 5.57
C ILE A 37 -7.65 -3.18 4.35
N CYS A 38 -7.39 -3.80 3.20
CA CYS A 38 -7.26 -3.15 1.90
C CYS A 38 -8.47 -3.44 1.00
N GLY A 39 -8.64 -2.64 -0.06
CA GLY A 39 -9.62 -2.92 -1.12
C GLY A 39 -9.40 -4.30 -1.76
N SER A 40 -8.14 -4.72 -1.90
CA SER A 40 -7.77 -6.03 -2.47
C SER A 40 -8.15 -7.23 -1.56
N ASP A 41 -8.20 -7.07 -0.23
CA ASP A 41 -8.74 -8.12 0.66
C ASP A 41 -10.25 -8.32 0.42
N ARG A 42 -10.95 -7.21 0.11
CA ARG A 42 -12.37 -7.29 -0.30
C ARG A 42 -12.54 -7.97 -1.64
N GLU A 43 -11.67 -7.69 -2.62
CA GLU A 43 -11.67 -8.39 -3.91
C GLU A 43 -11.46 -9.89 -3.72
N VAL A 44 -10.50 -10.29 -2.86
CA VAL A 44 -10.30 -11.69 -2.47
C VAL A 44 -11.57 -12.28 -1.88
N TYR A 45 -12.15 -11.62 -0.87
CA TYR A 45 -13.34 -12.13 -0.20
C TYR A 45 -14.57 -12.20 -1.12
N GLN A 46 -14.71 -11.25 -2.04
CA GLN A 46 -15.82 -11.18 -3.00
C GLN A 46 -15.60 -12.06 -4.26
N GLY A 47 -14.39 -12.61 -4.47
CA GLY A 47 -14.06 -13.40 -5.65
C GLY A 47 -13.84 -12.57 -6.92
N ASN A 48 -13.55 -11.27 -6.76
CA ASN A 48 -13.35 -10.33 -7.88
C ASN A 48 -11.87 -10.21 -8.30
N ARG A 49 -10.94 -10.88 -7.59
CA ARG A 49 -9.53 -10.84 -7.95
C ARG A 49 -9.28 -11.72 -9.17
N PRO A 50 -8.49 -11.25 -10.16
CA PRO A 50 -8.23 -12.02 -11.38
C PRO A 50 -7.60 -13.39 -11.09
N GLU A 51 -7.88 -14.36 -11.97
CA GLU A 51 -7.25 -15.68 -11.92
C GLU A 51 -5.71 -15.56 -11.95
N GLY A 52 -5.03 -16.40 -11.17
CA GLY A 52 -3.57 -16.35 -11.00
C GLY A 52 -3.08 -15.39 -9.92
N TYR A 53 -3.93 -14.46 -9.46
CA TYR A 53 -3.59 -13.49 -8.41
C TYR A 53 -4.17 -13.83 -7.04
N VAL A 54 -4.81 -14.99 -6.90
CA VAL A 54 -5.34 -15.50 -5.63
C VAL A 54 -5.34 -17.03 -5.66
N ARG A 55 -5.17 -17.67 -4.50
CA ARG A 55 -5.30 -19.14 -4.32
C ARG A 55 -6.07 -19.45 -3.05
N TYR A 56 -7.19 -20.11 -3.18
CA TYR A 56 -7.98 -20.59 -2.04
C TYR A 56 -7.64 -22.07 -1.73
N PRO A 57 -7.74 -22.52 -0.44
CA PRO A 57 -8.02 -21.71 0.74
C PRO A 57 -6.84 -20.80 1.12
N LEU A 58 -7.14 -19.65 1.77
CA LEU A 58 -6.15 -18.62 2.02
C LEU A 58 -6.38 -17.95 3.37
N THR A 59 -5.30 -17.71 4.13
CA THR A 59 -5.25 -16.69 5.18
C THR A 59 -4.87 -15.36 4.54
N PRO A 60 -5.78 -14.36 4.48
CA PRO A 60 -5.49 -13.07 3.85
C PRO A 60 -4.64 -12.16 4.74
N GLY A 61 -4.42 -10.90 4.29
CA GLY A 61 -3.71 -9.86 5.02
C GLY A 61 -2.27 -9.67 4.55
N HIS A 62 -2.02 -8.55 3.90
CA HIS A 62 -0.73 -8.17 3.34
C HIS A 62 -0.17 -6.87 3.93
N GLU A 63 -1.02 -6.04 4.56
CA GLU A 63 -0.64 -4.83 5.28
C GLU A 63 -0.51 -5.15 6.76
N TRP A 64 0.70 -5.29 7.30
CA TRP A 64 0.87 -5.76 8.68
C TRP A 64 2.12 -5.23 9.34
N SER A 65 2.14 -5.32 10.67
CA SER A 65 3.31 -5.10 11.52
C SER A 65 3.40 -6.19 12.60
N GLY A 66 4.58 -6.41 13.13
CA GLY A 66 4.77 -7.41 14.17
C GLY A 66 6.16 -7.42 14.78
N THR A 67 6.41 -8.45 15.59
CA THR A 67 7.69 -8.70 16.26
C THR A 67 8.18 -10.10 15.90
N VAL A 68 9.44 -10.24 15.50
CA VAL A 68 10.06 -11.55 15.21
C VAL A 68 10.19 -12.34 16.51
N THR A 69 9.60 -13.54 16.56
CA THR A 69 9.64 -14.42 17.74
C THR A 69 10.63 -15.57 17.58
N ALA A 70 10.88 -16.02 16.34
CA ALA A 70 11.85 -17.06 16.05
C ALA A 70 12.44 -16.87 14.65
N VAL A 71 13.62 -17.44 14.43
CA VAL A 71 14.31 -17.45 13.14
C VAL A 71 14.77 -18.85 12.80
N GLY A 72 14.68 -19.20 11.52
CA GLY A 72 15.12 -20.48 10.99
C GLY A 72 16.64 -20.51 10.70
N PRO A 73 17.15 -21.69 10.32
CA PRO A 73 18.55 -21.85 9.96
C PRO A 73 18.99 -20.85 8.87
N GLY A 74 20.19 -20.27 9.04
CA GLY A 74 20.74 -19.29 8.09
C GLY A 74 20.27 -17.84 8.27
N VAL A 75 19.33 -17.56 9.18
CA VAL A 75 18.90 -16.21 9.52
C VAL A 75 19.66 -15.73 10.78
N PRO A 76 20.19 -14.49 10.79
CA PRO A 76 20.87 -13.96 11.97
C PRO A 76 19.96 -13.94 13.21
N GLY A 77 20.43 -14.51 14.33
CA GLY A 77 19.67 -14.55 15.60
C GLY A 77 19.33 -13.19 16.17
N THR A 78 20.06 -12.14 15.77
CA THR A 78 19.81 -10.74 16.17
C THR A 78 18.50 -10.18 15.62
N LEU A 79 17.85 -10.87 14.67
CA LEU A 79 16.54 -10.50 14.15
C LEU A 79 15.43 -10.83 15.16
N ALA A 80 15.62 -11.84 16.02
CA ALA A 80 14.63 -12.18 17.07
C ALA A 80 14.45 -11.01 18.04
N GLY A 81 13.20 -10.72 18.40
CA GLY A 81 12.80 -9.59 19.23
C GLY A 81 12.65 -8.25 18.48
N ARG A 82 13.06 -8.17 17.21
CA ARG A 82 12.95 -6.92 16.46
C ARG A 82 11.52 -6.67 15.97
N LYS A 83 11.09 -5.42 16.03
CA LYS A 83 9.87 -4.93 15.38
C LYS A 83 10.09 -4.88 13.87
N VAL A 84 9.13 -5.38 13.11
CA VAL A 84 9.26 -5.54 11.65
C VAL A 84 7.95 -5.25 10.92
N VAL A 85 8.11 -4.91 9.64
CA VAL A 85 7.12 -4.98 8.58
C VAL A 85 7.72 -5.80 7.43
N GLY A 86 6.96 -6.11 6.38
CA GLY A 86 7.52 -6.94 5.32
C GLY A 86 6.90 -6.73 3.95
N GLU A 87 7.72 -7.04 2.93
CA GLU A 87 7.31 -7.04 1.53
C GLU A 87 6.26 -8.12 1.27
N GLY A 88 5.22 -7.79 0.48
CA GLY A 88 4.21 -8.75 0.05
C GLY A 88 4.73 -9.73 -1.00
N PHE A 89 5.46 -9.22 -2.01
CA PHE A 89 5.91 -9.98 -3.16
C PHE A 89 7.04 -10.97 -2.82
N ARG A 90 6.80 -12.27 -3.07
CA ARG A 90 7.77 -13.34 -2.88
C ARG A 90 8.53 -13.62 -4.17
N ASN A 91 9.43 -12.72 -4.52
CA ASN A 91 10.24 -12.78 -5.73
C ASN A 91 11.34 -13.85 -5.68
N CYS A 92 11.84 -14.29 -6.84
CA CYS A 92 12.78 -15.43 -6.96
C CYS A 92 14.24 -15.08 -6.64
N GLN A 93 14.64 -13.81 -6.61
CA GLN A 93 16.01 -13.30 -6.35
C GLN A 93 17.07 -13.69 -7.39
N VAL A 94 16.73 -14.42 -8.45
CA VAL A 94 17.71 -14.96 -9.41
C VAL A 94 17.46 -14.54 -10.86
N CYS A 95 16.30 -13.96 -11.18
CA CYS A 95 16.06 -13.45 -12.53
C CYS A 95 16.65 -12.05 -12.72
N GLU A 96 16.81 -11.62 -13.98
CA GLU A 96 17.35 -10.32 -14.34
C GLU A 96 16.64 -9.17 -13.61
N ARG A 97 15.30 -9.22 -13.54
CA ARG A 97 14.50 -8.20 -12.86
C ARG A 97 14.80 -8.12 -11.37
N CYS A 98 14.92 -9.28 -10.72
CA CYS A 98 15.28 -9.31 -9.29
C CYS A 98 16.69 -8.78 -9.06
N HIS A 99 17.67 -9.14 -9.92
CA HIS A 99 19.04 -8.62 -9.83
C HIS A 99 19.12 -7.12 -10.07
N ALA A 100 18.20 -6.56 -10.89
CA ALA A 100 18.08 -5.11 -11.10
C ALA A 100 17.34 -4.38 -9.96
N GLY A 101 16.87 -5.10 -8.92
CA GLY A 101 16.06 -4.52 -7.84
C GLY A 101 14.57 -4.34 -8.19
N GLU A 102 14.16 -4.70 -9.40
CA GLU A 102 12.78 -4.61 -9.89
C GLU A 102 11.95 -5.83 -9.48
N THR A 103 11.91 -6.12 -8.20
CA THR A 103 11.37 -7.38 -7.66
C THR A 103 9.88 -7.58 -7.92
N THR A 104 9.11 -6.50 -8.08
CA THR A 104 7.69 -6.53 -8.48
C THR A 104 7.48 -6.98 -9.92
N LEU A 105 8.54 -6.99 -10.74
CA LEU A 105 8.56 -7.48 -12.13
C LEU A 105 9.20 -8.85 -12.27
N CYS A 106 9.28 -9.63 -11.19
CA CYS A 106 9.87 -10.96 -11.18
C CYS A 106 9.26 -11.86 -12.26
N THR A 107 10.12 -12.51 -13.06
CA THR A 107 9.68 -13.37 -14.18
C THR A 107 9.35 -14.81 -13.78
N ALA A 108 9.56 -15.19 -12.52
CA ALA A 108 9.23 -16.52 -12.01
C ALA A 108 7.73 -16.72 -11.70
N GLY A 109 6.91 -15.70 -11.93
CA GLY A 109 5.48 -15.70 -11.66
C GLY A 109 5.10 -14.86 -10.44
N TYR A 110 3.79 -14.73 -10.25
CA TYR A 110 3.25 -13.96 -9.14
C TYR A 110 3.09 -14.82 -7.90
N GLU A 111 3.81 -14.46 -6.85
CA GLU A 111 3.60 -14.98 -5.49
C GLU A 111 3.58 -13.82 -4.50
N GLU A 112 2.53 -13.74 -3.67
CA GLU A 112 2.37 -12.66 -2.71
C GLU A 112 1.72 -13.15 -1.42
N THR A 113 2.23 -12.63 -0.30
CA THR A 113 1.70 -12.85 1.05
C THR A 113 0.29 -12.27 1.14
N GLY A 114 -0.67 -13.05 1.66
CA GLY A 114 -2.07 -12.63 1.78
C GLY A 114 -2.92 -12.85 0.52
N PHE A 115 -2.34 -13.40 -0.57
CA PHE A 115 -3.04 -13.66 -1.84
C PHE A 115 -2.81 -15.07 -2.37
N THR A 116 -1.56 -15.43 -2.65
CA THR A 116 -1.18 -16.76 -3.14
C THR A 116 -0.37 -17.55 -2.10
N ARG A 117 0.01 -16.87 -1.04
CA ARG A 117 0.69 -17.41 0.15
C ARG A 117 -0.02 -16.92 1.41
N PRO A 118 0.02 -17.69 2.51
CA PRO A 118 -0.60 -17.27 3.76
C PRO A 118 -0.18 -15.86 4.18
N GLY A 119 -1.16 -15.07 4.59
CA GLY A 119 -1.01 -13.69 5.06
C GLY A 119 -1.06 -13.55 6.57
N ALA A 120 -1.23 -12.32 7.01
CA ALA A 120 -1.07 -11.89 8.39
C ALA A 120 -2.37 -11.84 9.20
N MET A 121 -3.54 -12.20 8.64
CA MET A 121 -4.78 -12.30 9.42
C MET A 121 -4.77 -13.56 10.28
N ALA A 122 -3.72 -13.69 11.09
CA ALA A 122 -3.43 -14.76 12.02
C ALA A 122 -2.55 -14.22 13.15
N ALA A 123 -2.51 -14.91 14.27
CA ALA A 123 -1.65 -14.52 15.39
C ALA A 123 -0.16 -14.52 15.06
N THR A 124 0.24 -15.35 14.09
CA THR A 124 1.63 -15.38 13.61
C THR A 124 1.71 -15.53 12.08
N LEU A 125 2.80 -15.03 11.51
CA LEU A 125 3.13 -15.15 10.09
C LEU A 125 4.55 -15.70 9.94
N THR A 126 4.71 -16.76 9.13
CA THR A 126 6.03 -17.28 8.73
C THR A 126 6.31 -16.88 7.28
N LEU A 127 7.45 -16.22 7.07
CA LEU A 127 7.83 -15.73 5.74
C LEU A 127 9.36 -15.70 5.57
N PRO A 128 9.89 -15.59 4.33
CA PRO A 128 11.33 -15.42 4.11
C PRO A 128 11.84 -14.17 4.84
N ALA A 129 12.85 -14.33 5.70
CA ALA A 129 13.40 -13.25 6.52
C ALA A 129 13.95 -12.08 5.69
N ARG A 130 14.37 -12.33 4.45
CA ARG A 130 14.84 -11.32 3.49
C ARG A 130 13.80 -10.29 3.09
N LEU A 131 12.50 -10.59 3.30
CA LEU A 131 11.40 -9.67 3.02
C LEU A 131 11.11 -8.74 4.19
N LEU A 132 11.77 -8.94 5.34
CA LEU A 132 11.52 -8.15 6.54
C LEU A 132 12.35 -6.85 6.53
N HIS A 133 11.70 -5.79 6.92
CA HIS A 133 12.31 -4.49 7.20
C HIS A 133 12.22 -4.23 8.70
N VAL A 134 13.40 -4.07 9.33
CA VAL A 134 13.49 -3.79 10.77
C VAL A 134 13.12 -2.34 11.05
N LEU A 135 12.25 -2.14 12.01
CA LEU A 135 11.82 -0.83 12.48
C LEU A 135 12.69 -0.35 13.66
N PRO A 136 12.68 0.96 13.97
CA PRO A 136 13.19 1.47 15.24
C PRO A 136 12.54 0.76 16.45
N ASP A 137 13.28 0.63 17.55
CA ASP A 137 12.78 -0.08 18.74
C ASP A 137 11.58 0.59 19.40
N ASP A 138 11.47 1.92 19.26
CA ASP A 138 10.35 2.75 19.74
C ASP A 138 9.20 2.87 18.73
N ALA A 139 9.29 2.23 17.55
CA ALA A 139 8.25 2.32 16.52
C ALA A 139 6.87 1.90 17.05
N ASP A 140 5.85 2.69 16.73
CA ASP A 140 4.44 2.32 16.95
C ASP A 140 4.02 1.27 15.91
N LEU A 141 3.73 0.06 16.37
CA LEU A 141 3.34 -1.05 15.49
C LEU A 141 1.92 -0.86 14.92
N THR A 142 1.04 -0.08 15.55
CA THR A 142 -0.26 0.26 14.98
C THR A 142 -0.09 1.12 13.73
N ALA A 143 0.70 2.17 13.85
CA ALA A 143 1.07 3.02 12.72
C ALA A 143 1.83 2.23 11.63
N ALA A 144 2.76 1.37 12.05
CA ALA A 144 3.60 0.59 11.14
C ALA A 144 2.81 -0.44 10.31
N ALA A 145 1.63 -0.89 10.73
CA ALA A 145 0.78 -1.76 9.93
C ALA A 145 0.37 -1.14 8.58
N LEU A 146 0.46 0.19 8.45
CA LEU A 146 0.16 0.92 7.22
C LEU A 146 1.40 1.19 6.35
N LEU A 147 2.57 0.63 6.68
CA LEU A 147 3.77 0.88 5.88
C LEU A 147 3.78 0.12 4.54
N GLU A 148 2.94 -0.92 4.39
CA GLU A 148 2.77 -1.58 3.08
C GLU A 148 2.16 -0.60 2.04
N PRO A 149 0.95 -0.03 2.24
CA PRO A 149 0.42 0.94 1.29
C PRO A 149 1.28 2.22 1.20
N ALA A 150 1.97 2.61 2.28
CA ALA A 150 2.93 3.70 2.22
C ALA A 150 4.13 3.37 1.31
N ALA A 151 4.62 2.13 1.29
CA ALA A 151 5.71 1.72 0.41
C ALA A 151 5.30 1.73 -1.07
N CYS A 152 4.05 1.35 -1.39
CA CYS A 152 3.51 1.50 -2.73
C CYS A 152 3.50 2.98 -3.18
N VAL A 153 3.15 3.88 -2.27
CA VAL A 153 3.18 5.33 -2.55
C VAL A 153 4.61 5.86 -2.62
N ALA A 154 5.53 5.35 -1.79
CA ALA A 154 6.95 5.68 -1.90
C ALA A 154 7.51 5.32 -3.28
N ALA A 155 7.13 4.14 -3.83
CA ALA A 155 7.49 3.78 -5.20
C ALA A 155 6.95 4.79 -6.22
N ALA A 156 5.73 5.30 -6.02
CA ALA A 156 5.17 6.35 -6.87
C ALA A 156 5.91 7.67 -6.72
N ALA A 157 6.22 8.09 -5.50
CA ALA A 157 6.95 9.33 -5.23
C ALA A 157 8.39 9.30 -5.81
N LEU A 158 9.08 8.15 -5.69
CA LEU A 158 10.40 7.95 -6.31
C LEU A 158 10.31 8.00 -7.84
N LYS A 159 9.30 7.34 -8.44
CA LYS A 159 9.08 7.41 -9.89
C LYS A 159 8.60 8.80 -10.34
N ALA A 160 7.91 9.53 -9.52
CA ALA A 160 7.48 10.89 -9.82
C ALA A 160 8.67 11.85 -10.00
N ASP A 161 9.78 11.57 -9.33
CA ASP A 161 11.01 12.38 -9.37
C ASP A 161 10.70 13.88 -9.19
N ALA A 162 9.82 14.17 -8.23
CA ALA A 162 9.44 15.57 -7.95
C ALA A 162 10.62 16.33 -7.34
N ARG A 163 10.81 17.57 -7.78
CA ARG A 163 11.94 18.40 -7.40
C ARG A 163 11.50 19.61 -6.58
N PRO A 164 12.37 20.14 -5.71
CA PRO A 164 12.09 21.37 -4.98
C PRO A 164 11.64 22.49 -5.92
N GLY A 165 10.55 23.17 -5.56
CA GLY A 165 10.01 24.28 -6.34
C GLY A 165 9.05 23.89 -7.48
N GLU A 166 8.86 22.59 -7.77
CA GLU A 166 7.84 22.15 -8.73
C GLU A 166 6.43 22.26 -8.15
N ARG A 167 5.44 22.41 -9.02
CA ARG A 167 4.02 22.33 -8.68
C ARG A 167 3.56 20.87 -8.79
N VAL A 168 3.04 20.34 -7.72
CA VAL A 168 2.66 18.91 -7.63
C VAL A 168 1.20 18.78 -7.25
N ALA A 169 0.50 17.82 -7.87
CA ALA A 169 -0.87 17.48 -7.49
C ALA A 169 -1.02 15.99 -7.15
N VAL A 170 -1.93 15.71 -6.22
CA VAL A 170 -2.38 14.35 -5.86
C VAL A 170 -3.87 14.24 -6.15
N VAL A 171 -4.26 13.29 -6.99
CA VAL A 171 -5.66 12.98 -7.28
C VAL A 171 -6.09 11.76 -6.48
N GLY A 172 -6.97 11.97 -5.50
CA GLY A 172 -7.45 10.96 -4.55
C GLY A 172 -7.16 11.36 -3.10
N THR A 173 -8.13 11.12 -2.24
CA THR A 173 -8.12 11.50 -0.81
C THR A 173 -8.17 10.29 0.13
N GLY A 174 -7.98 9.08 -0.41
CA GLY A 174 -7.86 7.83 0.35
C GLY A 174 -6.50 7.69 1.04
N THR A 175 -6.26 6.52 1.61
CA THR A 175 -5.01 6.20 2.31
C THR A 175 -3.77 6.48 1.45
N LEU A 176 -3.76 6.04 0.19
CA LEU A 176 -2.64 6.26 -0.73
C LEU A 176 -2.42 7.76 -1.00
N GLY A 177 -3.51 8.52 -1.24
CA GLY A 177 -3.42 9.96 -1.47
C GLY A 177 -2.84 10.71 -0.28
N MET A 178 -3.24 10.35 0.93
CA MET A 178 -2.72 10.97 2.15
C MET A 178 -1.25 10.63 2.41
N PHE A 179 -0.78 9.43 2.03
CA PHE A 179 0.66 9.13 2.03
C PHE A 179 1.41 9.88 0.94
N ALA A 180 0.83 10.03 -0.26
CA ALA A 180 1.44 10.80 -1.35
C ALA A 180 1.69 12.26 -0.92
N VAL A 181 0.75 12.87 -0.22
CA VAL A 181 0.92 14.23 0.34
C VAL A 181 2.13 14.28 1.27
N GLN A 182 2.29 13.32 2.18
CA GLN A 182 3.39 13.30 3.15
C GLN A 182 4.75 13.10 2.47
N PHE A 183 4.86 12.17 1.51
CA PHE A 183 6.11 11.98 0.76
C PHE A 183 6.46 13.19 -0.10
N LEU A 184 5.47 13.77 -0.79
CA LEU A 184 5.69 14.91 -1.68
C LEU A 184 5.98 16.20 -0.94
N ARG A 185 5.40 16.42 0.24
CA ARG A 185 5.77 17.55 1.11
C ARG A 185 7.26 17.55 1.43
N ALA A 186 7.85 16.36 1.63
CA ALA A 186 9.27 16.24 2.00
C ALA A 186 10.24 16.73 0.91
N VAL A 187 9.79 16.84 -0.35
CA VAL A 187 10.63 17.38 -1.45
C VAL A 187 10.48 18.89 -1.64
N SER A 188 9.76 19.59 -0.77
CA SER A 188 9.60 21.06 -0.80
C SER A 188 9.04 21.58 -2.12
N PRO A 189 7.86 21.13 -2.58
CA PRO A 189 7.23 21.66 -3.79
C PRO A 189 6.79 23.11 -3.60
N ALA A 190 6.71 23.90 -4.69
CA ALA A 190 6.15 25.24 -4.65
C ALA A 190 4.64 25.24 -4.36
N GLU A 191 3.96 24.20 -4.82
CA GLU A 191 2.54 23.95 -4.55
C GLU A 191 2.32 22.45 -4.43
N LEU A 192 1.51 22.03 -3.43
CA LEU A 192 1.06 20.67 -3.26
C LEU A 192 -0.48 20.67 -3.19
N LEU A 193 -1.11 20.44 -4.34
CA LEU A 193 -2.56 20.40 -4.47
C LEU A 193 -3.09 18.99 -4.25
N VAL A 194 -4.17 18.86 -3.48
CA VAL A 194 -4.97 17.63 -3.40
C VAL A 194 -6.30 17.83 -4.11
N VAL A 195 -6.68 16.87 -4.96
CA VAL A 195 -7.96 16.86 -5.66
C VAL A 195 -8.79 15.68 -5.18
N GLY A 196 -9.95 15.98 -4.60
CA GLY A 196 -10.88 15.00 -4.04
C GLY A 196 -12.27 15.04 -4.68
N THR A 197 -13.09 14.07 -4.33
CA THR A 197 -14.52 14.06 -4.70
C THR A 197 -15.41 14.68 -3.64
N ARG A 198 -14.89 14.89 -2.43
CA ARG A 198 -15.57 15.44 -1.25
C ARG A 198 -14.57 16.27 -0.45
N ASP A 199 -15.05 17.22 0.32
CA ASP A 199 -14.26 18.14 1.15
C ASP A 199 -13.94 17.62 2.55
N ASP A 200 -14.58 16.53 2.99
CA ASP A 200 -14.40 15.92 4.32
C ASP A 200 -12.94 15.54 4.65
N ARG A 201 -12.10 15.40 3.64
CA ARG A 201 -10.66 15.09 3.78
C ARG A 201 -9.72 16.30 3.67
N GLU A 202 -10.25 17.50 3.41
CA GLU A 202 -9.41 18.70 3.27
C GLU A 202 -8.58 18.96 4.52
N ALA A 203 -9.20 18.93 5.71
CA ALA A 203 -8.49 19.19 6.96
C ALA A 203 -7.33 18.21 7.18
N LEU A 204 -7.53 16.92 6.86
CA LEU A 204 -6.47 15.91 6.96
C LEU A 204 -5.37 16.13 5.92
N ALA A 205 -5.71 16.44 4.67
CA ALA A 205 -4.74 16.75 3.63
C ALA A 205 -3.86 17.95 4.02
N ARG A 206 -4.45 19.01 4.55
CA ARG A 206 -3.73 20.19 5.03
C ARG A 206 -2.83 19.87 6.24
N ARG A 207 -3.32 19.05 7.19
CA ARG A 207 -2.51 18.55 8.31
C ARG A 207 -1.26 17.81 7.82
N PHE A 208 -1.37 17.05 6.75
CA PHE A 208 -0.25 16.31 6.15
C PHE A 208 0.65 17.17 5.26
N GLY A 209 0.26 18.41 4.98
CA GLY A 209 1.10 19.42 4.32
C GLY A 209 0.65 19.84 2.93
N ALA A 210 -0.56 19.48 2.50
CA ALA A 210 -1.13 20.04 1.29
C ALA A 210 -1.27 21.56 1.40
N THR A 211 -0.84 22.29 0.37
CA THR A 211 -0.98 23.75 0.30
C THR A 211 -2.31 24.19 -0.27
N GLY A 212 -2.96 23.31 -1.05
CA GLY A 212 -4.27 23.53 -1.65
C GLY A 212 -5.13 22.26 -1.64
N PHE A 213 -6.44 22.47 -1.66
CA PHE A 213 -7.44 21.41 -1.85
C PHE A 213 -8.50 21.89 -2.84
N ARG A 214 -8.95 21.01 -3.75
CA ARG A 214 -10.00 21.29 -4.72
C ARG A 214 -10.90 20.07 -4.92
N LEU A 215 -12.13 20.33 -5.30
CA LEU A 215 -13.03 19.27 -5.75
C LEU A 215 -12.78 18.99 -7.24
N LYS A 216 -12.95 17.73 -7.63
CA LYS A 216 -12.68 17.25 -9.01
C LYS A 216 -13.52 17.95 -10.08
N ASP A 217 -14.68 18.50 -9.70
CA ASP A 217 -15.61 19.15 -10.61
C ASP A 217 -15.31 20.67 -10.76
N GLU A 218 -14.31 21.17 -10.06
CA GLU A 218 -13.80 22.53 -10.26
C GLU A 218 -12.93 22.59 -11.52
N GLU A 219 -12.99 23.70 -12.25
CA GLU A 219 -12.12 23.94 -13.38
C GLU A 219 -10.69 24.19 -12.91
N LEU A 220 -9.77 23.30 -13.28
CA LEU A 220 -8.38 23.33 -12.86
C LEU A 220 -7.45 23.41 -14.08
N PRO A 221 -6.44 24.28 -14.06
CA PRO A 221 -5.53 24.42 -15.21
C PRO A 221 -4.57 23.24 -15.33
N ALA A 222 -4.15 22.93 -16.56
CA ALA A 222 -3.05 22.02 -16.86
C ALA A 222 -1.70 22.67 -16.52
N ALA A 223 -1.35 22.71 -15.23
CA ALA A 223 -0.25 23.56 -14.75
C ALA A 223 0.71 22.85 -13.79
N PHE A 224 0.55 21.55 -13.55
CA PHE A 224 1.37 20.82 -12.58
C PHE A 224 2.50 20.07 -13.28
N ASP A 225 3.70 20.17 -12.71
CA ASP A 225 4.89 19.48 -13.20
C ASP A 225 4.77 17.97 -13.00
N VAL A 226 4.16 17.57 -11.88
CA VAL A 226 3.95 16.19 -11.47
C VAL A 226 2.53 16.02 -10.95
N VAL A 227 1.88 14.93 -11.38
CA VAL A 227 0.59 14.51 -10.81
C VAL A 227 0.66 13.03 -10.46
N ILE A 228 0.26 12.67 -9.22
CA ILE A 228 0.11 11.27 -8.78
C ILE A 228 -1.37 10.95 -8.64
N GLU A 229 -1.84 9.95 -9.37
CA GLU A 229 -3.19 9.41 -9.27
C GLU A 229 -3.20 8.25 -8.26
N THR A 230 -4.11 8.31 -7.28
CA THR A 230 -4.18 7.38 -6.15
C THR A 230 -5.60 6.86 -5.87
N ALA A 231 -6.58 7.24 -6.67
CA ALA A 231 -7.98 6.89 -6.46
C ALA A 231 -8.41 5.59 -7.15
N GLY A 232 -7.65 5.15 -8.18
CA GLY A 232 -7.88 3.89 -8.87
C GLY A 232 -9.16 3.86 -9.72
N SER A 233 -9.54 4.98 -10.33
CA SER A 233 -10.65 5.00 -11.27
C SER A 233 -10.25 5.64 -12.61
N ALA A 234 -10.90 5.22 -13.70
CA ALA A 234 -10.65 5.80 -15.02
C ALA A 234 -10.91 7.31 -15.05
N SER A 235 -11.93 7.79 -14.34
CA SER A 235 -12.22 9.23 -14.24
C SER A 235 -11.10 9.96 -13.48
N ALA A 236 -10.54 9.38 -12.43
CA ALA A 236 -9.42 9.96 -11.69
C ALA A 236 -8.14 10.02 -12.55
N ALA A 237 -7.88 8.97 -13.34
CA ALA A 237 -6.75 8.96 -14.28
C ALA A 237 -6.87 10.08 -15.32
N ARG A 238 -8.08 10.30 -15.88
CA ARG A 238 -8.34 11.41 -16.82
C ARG A 238 -8.18 12.78 -16.13
N THR A 239 -8.74 12.94 -14.94
CA THR A 239 -8.55 14.17 -14.15
C THR A 239 -7.06 14.42 -13.89
N ALA A 240 -6.32 13.40 -13.48
CA ALA A 240 -4.88 13.52 -13.24
C ALA A 240 -4.11 13.91 -14.51
N ALA A 241 -4.40 13.28 -15.65
CA ALA A 241 -3.78 13.66 -16.93
C ALA A 241 -4.08 15.09 -17.35
N ALA A 242 -5.34 15.56 -17.13
CA ALA A 242 -5.74 16.92 -17.47
C ALA A 242 -4.97 17.99 -16.67
N LEU A 243 -4.57 17.69 -15.44
CA LEU A 243 -3.83 18.61 -14.57
C LEU A 243 -2.34 18.74 -14.93
N VAL A 244 -1.74 17.73 -15.56
CA VAL A 244 -0.32 17.75 -15.93
C VAL A 244 -0.07 18.82 -16.99
N ARG A 245 0.94 19.66 -16.82
CA ARG A 245 1.37 20.59 -17.87
C ARG A 245 2.00 19.85 -19.06
N ARG A 246 2.19 20.53 -20.19
CA ARG A 246 2.96 19.96 -21.32
C ARG A 246 4.38 19.59 -20.86
N GLY A 247 4.83 18.39 -21.25
CA GLY A 247 6.12 17.83 -20.84
C GLY A 247 6.21 17.48 -19.35
N GLY A 248 5.08 17.38 -18.64
CA GLY A 248 5.04 16.99 -17.24
C GLY A 248 4.91 15.48 -17.04
N ARG A 249 4.90 15.05 -15.78
CA ARG A 249 4.93 13.65 -15.34
C ARG A 249 3.62 13.25 -14.68
N LEU A 250 3.05 12.13 -15.14
CA LEU A 250 1.87 11.47 -14.56
C LEU A 250 2.29 10.12 -13.97
N VAL A 251 1.99 9.89 -12.70
CA VAL A 251 2.19 8.57 -12.07
C VAL A 251 0.84 7.98 -11.70
N LEU A 252 0.55 6.78 -12.20
CA LEU A 252 -0.67 6.04 -11.89
C LEU A 252 -0.35 4.93 -10.88
N THR A 253 -1.08 4.92 -9.76
CA THR A 253 -0.96 3.89 -8.71
C THR A 253 -2.24 3.10 -8.52
N GLY A 254 -3.38 3.71 -8.83
CA GLY A 254 -4.67 3.07 -8.68
C GLY A 254 -4.94 2.10 -9.84
N ILE A 255 -5.62 0.99 -9.53
CA ILE A 255 -6.02 -0.02 -10.53
C ILE A 255 -7.52 0.18 -10.80
N PRO A 256 -7.92 0.66 -12.00
CA PRO A 256 -9.32 0.81 -12.35
C PRO A 256 -9.96 -0.55 -12.66
N ALA A 257 -11.29 -0.60 -12.61
CA ALA A 257 -12.04 -1.79 -13.03
C ALA A 257 -11.73 -2.13 -14.50
N PRO A 258 -11.74 -3.42 -14.88
CA PRO A 258 -11.53 -3.85 -16.25
C PRO A 258 -12.51 -3.18 -17.22
N GLY A 259 -12.03 -2.83 -18.42
CA GLY A 259 -12.86 -2.21 -19.47
C GLY A 259 -13.19 -0.73 -19.24
N ALA A 260 -12.57 -0.09 -18.24
CA ALA A 260 -12.72 1.34 -18.03
C ALA A 260 -12.07 2.15 -19.17
N ASP A 261 -12.71 3.28 -19.57
CA ASP A 261 -12.14 4.21 -20.55
C ASP A 261 -10.78 4.75 -20.09
N GLY A 262 -9.79 4.59 -20.93
CA GLY A 262 -8.41 4.94 -20.63
C GLY A 262 -8.08 6.42 -20.81
N LEU A 263 -6.78 6.69 -20.84
CA LEU A 263 -6.22 7.98 -21.25
C LEU A 263 -6.28 8.10 -22.77
N ASP A 264 -6.50 9.33 -23.26
CA ASP A 264 -6.44 9.61 -24.71
C ASP A 264 -4.99 9.61 -25.19
N PRO A 265 -4.59 8.68 -26.08
CA PRO A 265 -3.24 8.63 -26.62
C PRO A 265 -2.85 9.90 -27.38
N THR A 266 -3.81 10.57 -28.05
CA THR A 266 -3.56 11.81 -28.78
C THR A 266 -3.13 12.91 -27.83
N ASP A 267 -3.84 13.07 -26.70
CA ASP A 267 -3.49 14.06 -25.67
C ASP A 267 -2.10 13.78 -25.09
N LEU A 268 -1.79 12.51 -24.78
CA LEU A 268 -0.47 12.11 -24.26
C LEU A 268 0.66 12.52 -25.22
N VAL A 269 0.50 12.22 -26.51
CA VAL A 269 1.53 12.50 -27.54
C VAL A 269 1.66 14.01 -27.79
N VAL A 270 0.55 14.73 -28.01
CA VAL A 270 0.57 16.17 -28.33
C VAL A 270 1.14 16.99 -27.17
N ARG A 271 0.85 16.60 -25.94
CA ARG A 271 1.37 17.26 -24.75
C ARG A 271 2.70 16.71 -24.26
N GLN A 272 3.21 15.64 -24.88
CA GLN A 272 4.47 14.97 -24.51
C GLN A 272 4.51 14.59 -23.03
N LEU A 273 3.45 13.96 -22.53
CA LEU A 273 3.37 13.54 -21.12
C LEU A 273 4.21 12.29 -20.86
N GLU A 274 4.96 12.28 -19.78
CA GLU A 274 5.57 11.07 -19.26
C GLU A 274 4.56 10.34 -18.36
N VAL A 275 4.13 9.14 -18.78
CA VAL A 275 3.24 8.31 -17.96
C VAL A 275 4.05 7.17 -17.33
N ARG A 276 4.03 7.09 -16.02
CA ARG A 276 4.69 6.05 -15.21
C ARG A 276 3.67 5.32 -14.39
N THR A 277 3.89 4.04 -14.11
CA THR A 277 2.94 3.21 -13.36
C THR A 277 3.61 2.51 -12.20
N VAL A 278 2.83 2.19 -11.17
CA VAL A 278 3.27 1.47 -9.98
C VAL A 278 2.32 0.31 -9.71
N PHE A 279 2.90 -0.87 -9.47
CA PHE A 279 2.20 -2.04 -8.94
C PHE A 279 3.06 -2.68 -7.85
N GLY A 280 2.64 -2.53 -6.59
CA GLY A 280 3.40 -2.93 -5.41
C GLY A 280 4.63 -2.05 -5.12
N ALA A 281 5.46 -2.47 -4.19
CA ALA A 281 6.63 -1.74 -3.73
C ALA A 281 7.91 -2.59 -3.85
N PRO A 282 8.92 -2.16 -4.62
CA PRO A 282 10.25 -2.79 -4.65
C PRO A 282 11.04 -2.46 -3.38
N PRO A 283 12.16 -3.17 -3.11
CA PRO A 283 12.94 -3.03 -1.86
C PRO A 283 13.44 -1.61 -1.57
N ASP A 284 13.78 -0.82 -2.59
CA ASP A 284 14.21 0.57 -2.43
C ASP A 284 13.08 1.48 -1.91
N ALA A 285 11.86 1.27 -2.38
CA ALA A 285 10.67 1.97 -1.88
C ALA A 285 10.36 1.58 -0.42
N TRP A 286 10.50 0.31 -0.06
CA TRP A 286 10.37 -0.15 1.32
C TRP A 286 11.44 0.47 2.22
N ALA A 287 12.71 0.42 1.80
CA ALA A 287 13.82 1.03 2.55
C ALA A 287 13.61 2.54 2.72
N HIS A 288 13.10 3.23 1.68
CA HIS A 288 12.75 4.65 1.76
C HIS A 288 11.63 4.88 2.77
N THR A 289 10.56 4.09 2.73
CA THR A 289 9.40 4.21 3.62
C THR A 289 9.80 4.04 5.09
N VAL A 290 10.55 2.99 5.41
CA VAL A 290 10.99 2.72 6.79
C VAL A 290 11.91 3.85 7.30
N ARG A 291 12.79 4.37 6.45
CA ARG A 291 13.63 5.51 6.80
C ARG A 291 12.82 6.78 7.09
N VAL A 292 11.86 7.10 6.23
CA VAL A 292 11.00 8.30 6.38
C VAL A 292 10.10 8.17 7.61
N PHE A 293 9.57 6.97 7.87
CA PHE A 293 8.81 6.66 9.07
C PHE A 293 9.65 6.79 10.34
N GLY A 294 10.85 6.17 10.36
CA GLY A 294 11.78 6.27 11.49
C GLY A 294 12.29 7.68 11.76
N ALA A 295 12.30 8.56 10.76
CA ALA A 295 12.63 9.98 10.90
C ALA A 295 11.43 10.84 11.37
N GLY A 296 10.25 10.26 11.60
CA GLY A 296 9.05 10.98 12.00
C GLY A 296 8.43 11.88 10.91
N LEU A 297 8.81 11.66 9.65
CA LEU A 297 8.29 12.41 8.49
C LEU A 297 7.04 11.78 7.88
N LEU A 298 6.71 10.56 8.29
CA LEU A 298 5.51 9.82 7.90
C LEU A 298 4.68 9.53 9.15
N ASP A 299 3.44 10.03 9.19
CA ASP A 299 2.49 9.84 10.28
C ASP A 299 1.26 9.06 9.78
N PRO A 300 1.27 7.70 9.87
CA PRO A 300 0.15 6.88 9.42
C PRO A 300 -1.04 6.86 10.39
N LEU A 301 -0.82 7.12 11.68
CA LEU A 301 -1.80 6.89 12.73
C LEU A 301 -3.12 7.64 12.54
N PRO A 302 -3.16 8.91 12.06
CA PRO A 302 -4.42 9.62 11.80
C PRO A 302 -5.30 9.02 10.71
N LEU A 303 -4.78 8.05 9.94
CA LEU A 303 -5.54 7.32 8.93
C LEU A 303 -6.32 6.14 9.53
N VAL A 304 -5.90 5.64 10.70
CA VAL A 304 -6.58 4.54 11.40
C VAL A 304 -7.83 5.08 12.10
N THR A 305 -8.98 4.56 11.73
CA THR A 305 -10.26 4.98 12.34
C THR A 305 -10.93 3.85 13.13
N HIS A 306 -10.61 2.60 12.83
CA HIS A 306 -11.22 1.45 13.49
C HIS A 306 -10.15 0.38 13.77
N GLU A 307 -10.25 -0.18 14.96
CA GLU A 307 -9.48 -1.34 15.38
C GLU A 307 -10.47 -2.39 15.91
N LEU A 308 -10.44 -3.58 15.32
CA LEU A 308 -11.36 -4.67 15.62
C LEU A 308 -10.58 -5.95 15.96
N PRO A 309 -11.10 -6.82 16.82
CA PRO A 309 -10.51 -8.14 17.00
C PRO A 309 -10.60 -8.95 15.70
N LEU A 310 -9.69 -9.89 15.51
CA LEU A 310 -9.62 -10.75 14.32
C LEU A 310 -10.96 -11.46 14.04
N ALA A 311 -11.68 -11.87 15.08
CA ALA A 311 -12.97 -12.53 14.98
C ALA A 311 -14.06 -11.65 14.29
N GLU A 312 -13.88 -10.33 14.25
CA GLU A 312 -14.80 -9.41 13.57
C GLU A 312 -14.43 -9.16 12.10
N PHE A 313 -13.75 -10.11 11.45
CA PHE A 313 -13.30 -10.00 10.06
C PHE A 313 -14.42 -9.57 9.09
N SER A 314 -15.61 -10.19 9.16
CA SER A 314 -16.75 -9.80 8.30
C SER A 314 -17.08 -8.32 8.44
N ARG A 315 -17.18 -7.83 9.68
CA ARG A 315 -17.45 -6.44 9.97
C ARG A 315 -16.36 -5.50 9.46
N ALA A 316 -15.10 -5.92 9.58
CA ALA A 316 -13.96 -5.15 9.07
C ALA A 316 -14.01 -5.01 7.54
N ILE A 317 -14.35 -6.09 6.82
CA ILE A 317 -14.54 -6.09 5.36
C ILE A 317 -15.71 -5.19 4.93
N GLU A 318 -16.82 -5.23 5.67
CA GLU A 318 -18.01 -4.37 5.43
C GLU A 318 -17.67 -2.90 5.65
N LEU A 319 -17.05 -2.55 6.78
CA LEU A 319 -16.64 -1.19 7.09
C LEU A 319 -15.71 -0.62 6.03
N ALA A 320 -14.65 -1.35 5.66
CA ALA A 320 -13.69 -0.93 4.64
C ALA A 320 -14.34 -0.72 3.26
N GLY A 321 -15.54 -1.27 3.04
CA GLY A 321 -16.32 -1.15 1.82
C GLY A 321 -17.52 -0.23 1.89
N SER A 322 -17.82 0.35 3.05
CA SER A 322 -19.07 1.08 3.29
C SER A 322 -19.21 2.37 2.48
N GLY A 323 -18.09 2.99 2.05
CA GLY A 323 -18.09 4.32 1.47
C GLY A 323 -18.40 5.44 2.48
N ASP A 324 -18.53 5.11 3.77
CA ASP A 324 -18.73 6.08 4.83
C ASP A 324 -17.50 6.99 4.98
N PRO A 325 -17.66 8.32 4.89
CA PRO A 325 -16.57 9.27 5.05
C PRO A 325 -15.84 9.18 6.40
N ALA A 326 -16.50 8.71 7.45
CA ALA A 326 -15.90 8.51 8.77
C ALA A 326 -14.94 7.30 8.80
N VAL A 327 -15.03 6.39 7.82
CA VAL A 327 -14.19 5.21 7.75
C VAL A 327 -12.93 5.53 6.94
N GLY A 328 -11.79 5.48 7.61
CA GLY A 328 -10.46 5.48 7.02
C GLY A 328 -9.91 4.06 6.95
N LYS A 329 -8.74 3.83 7.54
CA LYS A 329 -8.14 2.50 7.64
C LYS A 329 -8.75 1.71 8.79
N VAL A 330 -9.13 0.48 8.50
CA VAL A 330 -9.61 -0.50 9.49
C VAL A 330 -8.47 -1.48 9.75
N LEU A 331 -8.13 -1.70 11.02
CA LEU A 331 -7.14 -2.69 11.45
C LEU A 331 -7.82 -3.87 12.17
N LEU A 332 -7.29 -5.06 11.95
CA LEU A 332 -7.57 -6.25 12.74
C LEU A 332 -6.45 -6.50 13.74
N ARG A 333 -6.84 -6.96 14.95
CA ARG A 333 -5.94 -7.39 16.02
C ARG A 333 -6.05 -8.91 16.19
N PRO A 334 -5.00 -9.66 15.80
CA PRO A 334 -4.96 -11.11 16.01
C PRO A 334 -4.87 -11.54 17.46
#